data_d82c1d77557712b5431b797885bb8847
#
_entry.id   d82c1d77557712b5431b797885bb8847
#
_cell.length_a   1.000
_cell.length_b   1.000
_cell.length_c   1.000
_cell.angle_alpha   90.00
_cell.angle_beta   90.00
_cell.angle_gamma   90.00
#
_symmetry.space_group_name_H-M   'P 1'
#
loop_
_entity.id
_entity.type
_entity.pdbx_description
1 polymer ?
#
loop_
_entity_poly.entity_id
_entity_poly.type
_entity_poly.pdbx_seq_one_letter_code
_entity_poly.pdbx_strand_id
1 'polypeptide(L)'
;MMVMIMNNNEYTTIGLYNHNADSYNHVKSSFESGKDIVAIVHATGTGKSYNALQLAYDNKDKKIVYVVPSCGIIEHINQIIEDNPNLDLKRDFPNLEFRTYQSFISLSKDEIAAINCELLILDEFHHIGAPVWGARINTMVETHPDMKIFGMTAYTVRDKGTSYERDMANPETDELFSDKVESRYDLCDAMIDGVLPKPVYKSAYTNLIGIESQLEEKVQKLGATTKEYQEYMTILNDVKKRIHEAPSIPNILKKSIKPNGKYIYFCPPCSEEGSNDIETIKQQAILWFKGFISEEDIIIYTSTSDMGEDGKKNRDAFYRDVNLDGENVGNKLRVMFAINQYNEGIHAPNIDGVIMGRGTTSDIVYFEQLGRALSVRGNTKDKFDELEQYSTQQLISMCKEKDIPIKDNITKEELIEKLIAPVVIDLTNNYAFIKNLENNLKDRIKDIQEHGLGSHCEIKIRDASFDIEIENQDLFEMLRYIMDRMTMTWEDKYKLAKVYYEHNGDLEIPSKFRTINGYEFNENGVHLGQWIVWQRKAYYKKENSIISLDRIQLLNEIGMIWDTDDY
;
A
#
# COMPACT_ATOMS: atom_id res chain seq x y z
N MET A 1 23.92 -10.18 -8.38
CA MET A 1 24.95 -9.21 -7.92
C MET A 1 24.26 -7.87 -7.77
N MET A 2 23.51 -7.75 -6.65
CA MET A 2 22.97 -6.47 -6.24
C MET A 2 24.14 -5.66 -5.67
N VAL A 3 25.05 -5.23 -6.55
CA VAL A 3 26.00 -4.20 -6.20
C VAL A 3 25.15 -2.92 -6.12
N MET A 4 24.65 -2.62 -4.93
CA MET A 4 24.40 -1.23 -4.59
C MET A 4 25.77 -0.55 -4.70
N ILE A 5 26.08 -0.07 -5.90
CA ILE A 5 27.20 0.82 -6.09
C ILE A 5 26.81 2.08 -5.31
N MET A 6 27.25 2.14 -4.04
CA MET A 6 27.49 3.45 -3.44
C MET A 6 28.50 4.08 -4.38
N ASN A 7 28.03 4.85 -5.34
CA ASN A 7 28.92 5.78 -5.98
C ASN A 7 29.45 6.65 -4.85
N ASN A 8 30.74 6.56 -4.60
CA ASN A 8 31.50 7.56 -3.86
C ASN A 8 31.42 8.88 -4.65
N ASN A 9 30.22 9.39 -4.82
CA ASN A 9 30.04 10.75 -5.24
C ASN A 9 30.42 11.61 -4.02
N GLU A 10 31.44 12.42 -4.17
CA GLU A 10 31.97 13.40 -3.21
C GLU A 10 30.93 14.37 -2.64
N TYR A 11 29.64 14.13 -2.83
CA TYR A 11 28.55 15.09 -2.63
C TYR A 11 27.61 14.78 -1.46
N THR A 12 27.67 13.60 -0.83
CA THR A 12 26.72 13.29 0.25
C THR A 12 27.40 12.69 1.48
N THR A 13 27.38 13.44 2.57
CA THR A 13 27.92 13.00 3.88
C THR A 13 27.09 11.87 4.50
N ILE A 14 25.82 11.76 4.11
CA ILE A 14 24.85 10.81 4.68
C ILE A 14 24.87 9.47 3.95
N GLY A 15 25.47 9.38 2.74
CA GLY A 15 25.53 8.12 1.96
C GLY A 15 24.20 7.79 1.29
N LEU A 16 23.76 8.62 0.36
CA LEU A 16 22.52 8.43 -0.39
C LEU A 16 22.65 7.29 -1.41
N TYR A 17 21.57 6.51 -1.60
CA TYR A 17 21.44 5.65 -2.76
C TYR A 17 21.33 6.48 -4.05
N ASN A 18 21.63 5.90 -5.21
CA ASN A 18 21.64 6.62 -6.48
C ASN A 18 20.33 7.38 -6.75
N HIS A 19 19.17 6.73 -6.64
CA HIS A 19 17.86 7.37 -6.84
C HIS A 19 17.60 8.50 -5.84
N ASN A 20 18.10 8.39 -4.61
CA ASN A 20 17.98 9.45 -3.61
C ASN A 20 18.95 10.58 -3.90
N ALA A 21 20.17 10.29 -4.38
CA ALA A 21 21.14 11.30 -4.78
C ALA A 21 20.64 12.11 -5.99
N ASP A 22 20.07 11.45 -6.99
CA ASP A 22 19.48 12.11 -8.16
C ASP A 22 18.30 12.98 -7.76
N SER A 23 17.40 12.46 -6.93
CA SER A 23 16.28 13.22 -6.38
C SER A 23 16.76 14.43 -5.56
N TYR A 24 17.77 14.24 -4.70
CA TYR A 24 18.35 15.31 -3.91
C TYR A 24 18.96 16.42 -4.77
N ASN A 25 19.67 16.05 -5.85
CA ASN A 25 20.23 17.00 -6.80
C ASN A 25 19.14 17.85 -7.48
N HIS A 26 18.00 17.26 -7.83
CA HIS A 26 16.86 17.99 -8.36
C HIS A 26 16.29 18.97 -7.33
N VAL A 27 16.09 18.53 -6.07
CA VAL A 27 15.64 19.40 -4.97
C VAL A 27 16.58 20.57 -4.77
N LYS A 28 17.89 20.31 -4.70
CA LYS A 28 18.93 21.33 -4.51
C LYS A 28 18.94 22.34 -5.65
N SER A 29 18.96 21.87 -6.90
CA SER A 29 18.94 22.73 -8.09
C SER A 29 17.67 23.60 -8.15
N SER A 30 16.53 23.07 -7.74
CA SER A 30 15.28 23.81 -7.68
C SER A 30 15.32 24.94 -6.67
N PHE A 31 15.85 24.70 -5.46
CA PHE A 31 16.07 25.76 -4.48
C PHE A 31 17.10 26.81 -4.93
N GLU A 32 18.16 26.37 -5.60
CA GLU A 32 19.20 27.27 -6.17
C GLU A 32 18.64 28.13 -7.32
N SER A 33 17.67 27.61 -8.08
CA SER A 33 16.97 28.36 -9.14
C SER A 33 15.95 29.38 -8.64
N GLY A 34 15.76 29.46 -7.30
CA GLY A 34 14.89 30.44 -6.65
C GLY A 34 13.47 29.92 -6.35
N LYS A 35 13.22 28.62 -6.46
CA LYS A 35 11.97 28.06 -5.96
C LYS A 35 11.97 28.03 -4.43
N ASP A 36 10.84 28.36 -3.81
CA ASP A 36 10.69 28.36 -2.35
C ASP A 36 10.02 27.08 -1.85
N ILE A 37 9.27 26.38 -2.70
CA ILE A 37 8.55 25.14 -2.38
C ILE A 37 8.96 24.06 -3.36
N VAL A 38 9.37 22.91 -2.82
CA VAL A 38 9.84 21.75 -3.58
C VAL A 38 9.34 20.49 -2.90
N ALA A 39 8.96 19.50 -3.67
CA ALA A 39 8.52 18.20 -3.13
C ALA A 39 9.09 17.00 -3.90
N ILE A 40 9.11 15.85 -3.23
CA ILE A 40 9.36 14.54 -3.83
C ILE A 40 8.23 13.57 -3.48
N VAL A 41 7.93 12.67 -4.42
CA VAL A 41 6.95 11.60 -4.24
C VAL A 41 7.65 10.29 -4.49
N HIS A 42 8.08 9.66 -3.43
CA HIS A 42 8.82 8.42 -3.44
C HIS A 42 8.13 7.34 -2.62
N ALA A 43 8.03 6.13 -3.12
CA ALA A 43 7.38 5.01 -2.45
C ALA A 43 7.92 4.76 -1.03
N THR A 44 7.10 4.14 -0.21
CA THR A 44 7.50 3.71 1.14
C THR A 44 8.68 2.72 1.05
N GLY A 45 9.68 2.91 1.91
CA GLY A 45 10.86 2.04 1.94
C GLY A 45 12.00 2.43 1.01
N THR A 46 11.85 3.48 0.18
CA THR A 46 12.88 3.94 -0.76
C THR A 46 13.88 4.94 -0.15
N GLY A 47 13.75 5.30 1.13
CA GLY A 47 14.73 6.14 1.83
C GLY A 47 14.49 7.64 1.75
N LYS A 48 13.24 8.11 1.63
CA LYS A 48 12.87 9.55 1.65
C LYS A 48 13.53 10.34 2.77
N SER A 49 13.56 9.77 3.99
CA SER A 49 14.14 10.43 5.17
C SER A 49 15.63 10.76 5.01
N TYR A 50 16.36 10.01 4.17
CA TYR A 50 17.77 10.32 3.89
C TYR A 50 17.92 11.59 3.06
N ASN A 51 17.01 11.88 2.12
CA ASN A 51 16.99 13.14 1.38
C ASN A 51 16.73 14.33 2.31
N ALA A 52 15.80 14.18 3.25
CA ALA A 52 15.51 15.21 4.25
C ALA A 52 16.70 15.47 5.17
N LEU A 53 17.36 14.40 5.63
CA LEU A 53 18.56 14.52 6.46
C LEU A 53 19.73 15.17 5.71
N GLN A 54 19.95 14.82 4.43
CA GLN A 54 20.99 15.46 3.62
C GLN A 54 20.70 16.95 3.42
N LEU A 55 19.43 17.30 3.18
CA LEU A 55 19.02 18.71 3.06
C LEU A 55 19.23 19.46 4.38
N ALA A 56 18.89 18.84 5.51
CA ALA A 56 19.13 19.44 6.83
C ALA A 56 20.62 19.59 7.13
N TYR A 57 21.45 18.61 6.78
CA TYR A 57 22.90 18.67 6.93
C TYR A 57 23.52 19.81 6.13
N ASP A 58 23.15 19.94 4.86
CA ASP A 58 23.68 20.99 3.96
C ASP A 58 23.21 22.42 4.36
N ASN A 59 22.15 22.50 5.18
CA ASN A 59 21.59 23.76 5.70
C ASN A 59 21.71 23.90 7.23
N LYS A 60 22.68 23.25 7.85
CA LYS A 60 22.84 23.18 9.31
C LYS A 60 22.99 24.52 10.03
N ASP A 61 23.35 25.59 9.31
CA ASP A 61 23.42 26.96 9.77
C ASP A 61 22.05 27.63 9.87
N LYS A 62 21.03 27.10 9.20
CA LYS A 62 19.67 27.62 9.20
C LYS A 62 18.83 26.99 10.31
N LYS A 63 17.77 27.70 10.71
CA LYS A 63 16.74 27.16 11.60
C LYS A 63 15.80 26.23 10.80
N ILE A 64 15.81 24.96 11.14
CA ILE A 64 15.08 23.91 10.44
C ILE A 64 14.00 23.35 11.34
N VAL A 65 12.77 23.35 10.87
CA VAL A 65 11.65 22.63 11.51
C VAL A 65 11.28 21.43 10.65
N TYR A 66 11.36 20.24 11.22
CA TYR A 66 11.02 18.99 10.56
C TYR A 66 9.74 18.43 11.17
N VAL A 67 8.65 18.49 10.40
CA VAL A 67 7.33 18.05 10.81
C VAL A 67 7.07 16.63 10.32
N VAL A 68 6.68 15.77 11.24
CA VAL A 68 6.45 14.34 10.99
C VAL A 68 5.08 13.90 11.50
N PRO A 69 4.48 12.82 10.97
CA PRO A 69 3.20 12.29 11.45
C PRO A 69 3.20 11.84 12.92
N SER A 70 4.31 11.26 13.39
CA SER A 70 4.37 10.67 14.73
C SER A 70 5.75 10.77 15.39
N CYS A 71 5.79 10.65 16.72
CA CYS A 71 7.05 10.61 17.46
C CYS A 71 7.92 9.39 17.09
N GLY A 72 7.33 8.29 16.65
CA GLY A 72 8.06 7.11 16.21
C GLY A 72 8.95 7.38 14.99
N ILE A 73 8.57 8.32 14.12
CA ILE A 73 9.41 8.75 13.00
C ILE A 73 10.63 9.54 13.51
N ILE A 74 10.45 10.40 14.51
CA ILE A 74 11.56 11.12 15.14
C ILE A 74 12.58 10.13 15.73
N GLU A 75 12.10 9.13 16.46
CA GLU A 75 12.95 8.07 17.01
C GLU A 75 13.71 7.34 15.91
N HIS A 76 13.02 7.03 14.82
CA HIS A 76 13.62 6.39 13.66
C HIS A 76 14.70 7.25 12.98
N ILE A 77 14.44 8.56 12.78
CA ILE A 77 15.41 9.49 12.21
C ILE A 77 16.64 9.61 13.12
N ASN A 78 16.43 9.72 14.43
CA ASN A 78 17.52 9.73 15.40
C ASN A 78 18.36 8.45 15.31
N GLN A 79 17.72 7.28 15.17
CA GLN A 79 18.43 6.01 14.99
C GLN A 79 19.25 5.98 13.69
N ILE A 80 18.76 6.55 12.58
CA ILE A 80 19.54 6.70 11.34
C ILE A 80 20.83 7.51 11.59
N ILE A 81 20.73 8.58 12.36
CA ILE A 81 21.88 9.43 12.69
C ILE A 81 22.84 8.68 13.61
N GLU A 82 22.35 8.00 14.64
CA GLU A 82 23.15 7.22 15.59
C GLU A 82 23.87 6.03 14.94
N ASP A 83 23.22 5.34 14.01
CA ASP A 83 23.79 4.19 13.28
C ASP A 83 24.87 4.62 12.27
N ASN A 84 24.95 5.90 11.91
CA ASN A 84 25.95 6.41 11.00
C ASN A 84 27.17 6.94 11.78
N PRO A 85 28.34 6.24 11.74
CA PRO A 85 29.50 6.62 12.54
C PRO A 85 30.09 7.99 12.18
N ASN A 86 29.71 8.57 11.05
CA ASN A 86 30.19 9.86 10.59
C ASN A 86 29.29 11.02 11.04
N LEU A 87 28.13 10.75 11.62
CA LEU A 87 27.14 11.75 12.01
C LEU A 87 27.05 11.88 13.54
N ASP A 88 26.69 13.09 13.98
CA ASP A 88 26.35 13.40 15.36
C ASP A 88 25.21 14.44 15.38
N LEU A 89 24.14 14.15 16.12
CA LEU A 89 22.95 14.98 16.15
C LEU A 89 23.24 16.45 16.56
N LYS A 90 24.09 16.65 17.56
CA LYS A 90 24.40 17.99 18.08
C LYS A 90 25.38 18.75 17.20
N ARG A 91 26.35 18.05 16.63
CA ARG A 91 27.38 18.65 15.77
C ARG A 91 26.84 18.99 14.38
N ASP A 92 26.10 18.07 13.79
CA ASP A 92 25.73 18.12 12.38
C ASP A 92 24.32 18.66 12.14
N PHE A 93 23.48 18.64 13.17
CA PHE A 93 22.10 19.13 13.13
C PHE A 93 21.77 20.09 14.28
N PRO A 94 22.60 21.10 14.57
CA PRO A 94 22.48 21.94 15.79
C PRO A 94 21.22 22.80 15.81
N ASN A 95 20.62 23.05 14.65
CA ASN A 95 19.45 23.91 14.47
C ASN A 95 18.22 23.16 13.95
N LEU A 96 18.23 21.81 14.02
CA LEU A 96 17.11 20.97 13.62
C LEU A 96 16.15 20.77 14.79
N GLU A 97 14.90 21.18 14.62
CA GLU A 97 13.81 20.96 15.56
C GLU A 97 12.78 20.01 14.97
N PHE A 98 12.48 18.93 15.66
CA PHE A 98 11.41 18.01 15.28
C PHE A 98 10.08 18.40 15.91
N ARG A 99 9.01 18.34 15.11
CA ARG A 99 7.63 18.52 15.56
C ARG A 99 6.73 17.47 14.93
N THR A 100 5.66 17.10 15.62
CA THR A 100 4.60 16.29 15.01
C THR A 100 3.50 17.20 14.45
N TYR A 101 2.77 16.78 13.41
CA TYR A 101 1.58 17.50 12.95
C TYR A 101 0.60 17.75 14.09
N GLN A 102 0.44 16.78 14.99
CA GLN A 102 -0.41 16.94 16.17
C GLN A 102 0.05 18.07 17.10
N SER A 103 1.36 18.31 17.22
CA SER A 103 1.87 19.40 18.04
C SER A 103 1.53 20.78 17.46
N PHE A 104 1.41 20.90 16.13
CA PHE A 104 0.98 22.14 15.48
C PHE A 104 -0.49 22.47 15.73
N ILE A 105 -1.37 21.47 15.89
CA ILE A 105 -2.79 21.70 16.16
C ILE A 105 -3.00 22.46 17.46
N SER A 106 -2.17 22.19 18.46
CA SER A 106 -2.28 22.81 19.79
C SER A 106 -1.80 24.26 19.83
N LEU A 107 -1.07 24.71 18.81
CA LEU A 107 -0.52 26.07 18.79
C LEU A 107 -1.54 27.09 18.29
N SER A 108 -1.53 28.28 18.91
CA SER A 108 -2.23 29.46 18.41
C SER A 108 -1.50 30.06 17.18
N LYS A 109 -2.16 30.96 16.45
CA LYS A 109 -1.54 31.65 15.32
C LYS A 109 -0.29 32.44 15.73
N ASP A 110 -0.33 33.10 16.89
CA ASP A 110 0.79 33.88 17.41
C ASP A 110 1.98 32.99 17.79
N GLU A 111 1.71 31.81 18.36
CA GLU A 111 2.76 30.84 18.67
C GLU A 111 3.40 30.26 17.40
N ILE A 112 2.61 30.01 16.34
CA ILE A 112 3.13 29.58 15.03
C ILE A 112 3.99 30.69 14.42
N ALA A 113 3.52 31.93 14.44
CA ALA A 113 4.27 33.09 13.93
C ALA A 113 5.58 33.33 14.68
N ALA A 114 5.67 32.94 15.95
CA ALA A 114 6.86 33.04 16.77
C ALA A 114 7.89 31.91 16.54
N ILE A 115 7.56 30.86 15.80
CA ILE A 115 8.51 29.80 15.44
C ILE A 115 9.56 30.37 14.49
N ASN A 116 10.84 30.34 14.88
CA ASN A 116 11.90 30.71 13.99
C ASN A 116 12.21 29.58 13.02
N CYS A 117 11.86 29.73 11.74
CA CYS A 117 12.02 28.68 10.72
C CYS A 117 12.47 29.31 9.39
N GLU A 118 13.58 28.85 8.87
CA GLU A 118 14.10 29.23 7.55
C GLU A 118 13.95 28.10 6.52
N LEU A 119 13.86 26.85 7.01
CA LEU A 119 13.59 25.67 6.20
C LEU A 119 12.57 24.78 6.92
N LEU A 120 11.43 24.58 6.31
CA LEU A 120 10.38 23.67 6.77
C LEU A 120 10.45 22.36 5.98
N ILE A 121 10.61 21.24 6.68
CA ILE A 121 10.57 19.91 6.09
C ILE A 121 9.26 19.25 6.52
N LEU A 122 8.47 18.78 5.56
CA LEU A 122 7.18 18.13 5.78
C LEU A 122 7.23 16.67 5.34
N ASP A 123 7.30 15.75 6.31
CA ASP A 123 7.21 14.30 6.04
C ASP A 123 5.74 13.88 5.88
N GLU A 124 5.48 13.01 4.93
CA GLU A 124 4.14 12.59 4.54
C GLU A 124 3.19 13.80 4.38
N PHE A 125 3.63 14.77 3.54
CA PHE A 125 2.91 16.04 3.36
C PHE A 125 1.46 15.91 2.90
N HIS A 126 1.06 14.73 2.45
CA HIS A 126 -0.34 14.44 2.16
C HIS A 126 -1.26 14.66 3.39
N HIS A 127 -0.72 14.64 4.61
CA HIS A 127 -1.47 14.96 5.83
C HIS A 127 -1.97 16.41 5.90
N ILE A 128 -1.32 17.36 5.22
CA ILE A 128 -1.81 18.75 5.19
C ILE A 128 -3.15 18.90 4.47
N GLY A 129 -3.57 17.90 3.73
CA GLY A 129 -4.93 17.82 3.21
C GLY A 129 -6.03 17.73 4.27
N ALA A 130 -5.70 17.40 5.55
CA ALA A 130 -6.65 17.48 6.64
C ALA A 130 -6.87 18.95 7.04
N PRO A 131 -8.15 19.44 7.12
CA PRO A 131 -8.45 20.88 7.27
C PRO A 131 -7.74 21.56 8.42
N VAL A 132 -7.60 20.88 9.57
CA VAL A 132 -6.97 21.46 10.76
C VAL A 132 -5.45 21.55 10.60
N TRP A 133 -4.82 20.51 10.03
CA TRP A 133 -3.36 20.48 9.82
C TRP A 133 -2.97 21.43 8.71
N GLY A 134 -3.71 21.43 7.59
CA GLY A 134 -3.51 22.34 6.48
C GLY A 134 -3.60 23.81 6.92
N ALA A 135 -4.62 24.20 7.68
CA ALA A 135 -4.76 25.55 8.19
C ALA A 135 -3.58 26.00 9.08
N ARG A 136 -2.95 25.09 9.83
CA ARG A 136 -1.77 25.40 10.65
C ARG A 136 -0.51 25.56 9.83
N ILE A 137 -0.30 24.69 8.85
CA ILE A 137 0.83 24.81 7.91
C ILE A 137 0.68 26.08 7.05
N ASN A 138 -0.52 26.39 6.57
CA ASN A 138 -0.78 27.64 5.84
C ASN A 138 -0.49 28.87 6.69
N THR A 139 -0.85 28.86 7.98
CA THR A 139 -0.46 29.94 8.89
C THR A 139 1.08 30.09 8.97
N MET A 140 1.82 28.98 9.02
CA MET A 140 3.28 28.99 9.02
C MET A 140 3.83 29.59 7.72
N VAL A 141 3.30 29.21 6.57
CA VAL A 141 3.67 29.74 5.25
C VAL A 141 3.37 31.24 5.15
N GLU A 142 2.20 31.68 5.56
CA GLU A 142 1.79 33.09 5.54
C GLU A 142 2.66 34.00 6.43
N THR A 143 3.08 33.47 7.58
CA THR A 143 3.87 34.25 8.57
C THR A 143 5.38 34.25 8.29
N HIS A 144 5.84 33.34 7.40
CA HIS A 144 7.26 33.18 7.06
C HIS A 144 7.45 33.16 5.52
N PRO A 145 7.24 34.31 4.84
CA PRO A 145 7.23 34.37 3.37
C PRO A 145 8.57 34.02 2.71
N ASP A 146 9.67 34.14 3.42
CA ASP A 146 11.03 33.83 2.91
C ASP A 146 11.48 32.40 3.25
N MET A 147 10.62 31.61 3.93
CA MET A 147 10.90 30.25 4.35
C MET A 147 10.90 29.32 3.14
N LYS A 148 11.91 28.46 3.05
CA LYS A 148 11.91 27.35 2.08
C LYS A 148 11.14 26.14 2.62
N ILE A 149 10.44 25.44 1.73
CA ILE A 149 9.60 24.28 2.11
C ILE A 149 10.01 23.08 1.27
N PHE A 150 10.36 21.99 1.94
CA PHE A 150 10.60 20.70 1.34
C PHE A 150 9.56 19.69 1.79
N GLY A 151 8.73 19.21 0.86
CA GLY A 151 7.73 18.18 1.11
C GLY A 151 8.18 16.80 0.60
N MET A 152 7.87 15.75 1.35
CA MET A 152 8.05 14.39 0.89
C MET A 152 6.88 13.50 1.29
N THR A 153 6.46 12.62 0.39
CA THR A 153 5.38 11.66 0.61
C THR A 153 5.53 10.44 -0.29
N ALA A 154 4.81 9.38 0.02
CA ALA A 154 4.68 8.24 -0.87
C ALA A 154 3.60 8.45 -1.94
N TYR A 155 2.59 9.28 -1.67
CA TYR A 155 1.43 9.46 -2.53
C TYR A 155 0.97 10.91 -2.54
N THR A 156 0.56 11.42 -3.72
CA THR A 156 0.00 12.79 -3.87
C THR A 156 -1.50 12.80 -4.03
N VAL A 157 -2.10 11.70 -4.47
CA VAL A 157 -3.54 11.60 -4.75
C VAL A 157 -4.13 10.63 -3.76
N ARG A 158 -5.27 11.02 -3.20
CA ARG A 158 -6.06 10.14 -2.36
C ARG A 158 -7.24 9.61 -3.12
N ASP A 159 -7.40 8.31 -3.01
CA ASP A 159 -8.59 7.65 -3.50
C ASP A 159 -9.82 8.07 -2.68
N LYS A 160 -10.98 8.10 -3.36
CA LYS A 160 -12.29 8.45 -2.78
C LYS A 160 -12.79 7.34 -1.84
N GLY A 161 -11.99 7.00 -0.83
CA GLY A 161 -12.30 5.99 0.15
C GLY A 161 -13.39 6.36 1.17
N THR A 162 -13.36 5.76 2.34
CA THR A 162 -14.26 6.02 3.48
C THR A 162 -14.19 7.48 3.95
N SER A 163 -15.13 7.94 4.79
CA SER A 163 -15.18 9.32 5.28
C SER A 163 -13.87 9.79 5.93
N TYR A 164 -13.15 8.89 6.59
CA TYR A 164 -11.84 9.16 7.19
C TYR A 164 -10.74 9.38 6.13
N GLU A 165 -10.83 8.68 4.99
CA GLU A 165 -9.89 8.80 3.87
C GLU A 165 -10.22 10.00 2.95
N ARG A 166 -11.49 10.48 2.94
CA ARG A 166 -11.92 11.67 2.18
C ARG A 166 -11.37 12.98 2.70
N ASP A 167 -11.22 13.11 4.03
CA ASP A 167 -10.74 14.35 4.64
C ASP A 167 -9.30 14.70 4.28
N MET A 168 -8.60 13.76 3.63
CA MET A 168 -7.23 13.94 3.21
C MET A 168 -7.07 14.27 1.71
N ALA A 169 -8.13 14.22 0.89
CA ALA A 169 -8.16 14.65 -0.52
C ALA A 169 -8.54 16.13 -0.64
N ASN A 170 -7.88 17.02 0.13
CA ASN A 170 -8.20 18.44 0.13
C ASN A 170 -7.46 19.15 -1.01
N PRO A 171 -8.13 20.08 -1.74
CA PRO A 171 -7.50 20.97 -2.71
C PRO A 171 -6.25 21.70 -2.21
N GLU A 172 -6.16 22.02 -0.91
CA GLU A 172 -5.02 22.73 -0.32
C GLU A 172 -3.68 21.98 -0.48
N THR A 173 -3.69 20.64 -0.48
CA THR A 173 -2.47 19.85 -0.75
C THR A 173 -2.06 19.99 -2.21
N ASP A 174 -3.02 19.99 -3.12
CA ASP A 174 -2.81 20.20 -4.54
C ASP A 174 -2.35 21.65 -4.82
N GLU A 175 -2.93 22.65 -4.15
CA GLU A 175 -2.51 24.05 -4.32
C GLU A 175 -1.07 24.29 -3.85
N LEU A 176 -0.63 23.67 -2.74
CA LEU A 176 0.72 23.90 -2.21
C LEU A 176 1.80 23.15 -3.01
N PHE A 177 1.54 21.91 -3.43
CA PHE A 177 2.57 21.02 -3.99
C PHE A 177 2.30 20.49 -5.40
N SER A 178 1.14 20.71 -6.03
CA SER A 178 0.75 20.05 -7.29
C SER A 178 1.75 20.20 -8.43
N ASP A 179 2.32 21.40 -8.59
CA ASP A 179 3.32 21.76 -9.62
C ASP A 179 4.75 21.86 -9.07
N LYS A 180 4.99 21.44 -7.84
CA LYS A 180 6.26 21.55 -7.11
C LYS A 180 6.98 20.22 -6.92
N VAL A 181 6.44 19.14 -7.49
CA VAL A 181 7.04 17.79 -7.38
C VAL A 181 8.19 17.67 -8.39
N GLU A 182 9.41 17.62 -7.88
CA GLU A 182 10.65 17.59 -8.68
C GLU A 182 11.11 16.15 -8.98
N SER A 183 10.67 15.18 -8.20
CA SER A 183 11.03 13.78 -8.39
C SER A 183 9.88 12.85 -8.01
N ARG A 184 9.64 11.87 -8.87
CA ARG A 184 8.68 10.77 -8.62
C ARG A 184 9.41 9.45 -8.73
N TYR A 185 9.19 8.57 -7.77
CA TYR A 185 9.81 7.26 -7.72
C TYR A 185 8.86 6.28 -7.00
N ASP A 186 8.08 5.58 -7.78
CA ASP A 186 7.04 4.69 -7.29
C ASP A 186 7.57 3.28 -6.96
N LEU A 187 6.65 2.37 -6.54
CA LEU A 187 7.02 0.98 -6.23
C LEU A 187 7.55 0.23 -7.46
N CYS A 188 7.01 0.51 -8.65
CA CYS A 188 7.47 -0.13 -9.88
C CYS A 188 8.88 0.32 -10.23
N ASP A 189 9.17 1.62 -10.13
CA ASP A 189 10.50 2.17 -10.37
C ASP A 189 11.51 1.55 -9.42
N ALA A 190 11.15 1.47 -8.12
CA ALA A 190 12.02 0.89 -7.09
C ALA A 190 12.28 -0.60 -7.30
N MET A 191 11.31 -1.36 -7.81
CA MET A 191 11.50 -2.77 -8.18
C MET A 191 12.35 -2.90 -9.44
N ILE A 192 12.12 -2.08 -10.47
CA ILE A 192 12.91 -2.08 -11.72
C ILE A 192 14.38 -1.84 -11.42
N ASP A 193 14.69 -0.87 -10.58
CA ASP A 193 16.06 -0.54 -10.16
C ASP A 193 16.65 -1.53 -9.13
N GLY A 194 15.84 -2.48 -8.67
CA GLY A 194 16.24 -3.46 -7.65
C GLY A 194 16.47 -2.85 -6.27
N VAL A 195 15.90 -1.69 -5.99
CA VAL A 195 15.90 -1.04 -4.66
C VAL A 195 14.94 -1.75 -3.72
N LEU A 196 13.78 -2.13 -4.21
CA LEU A 196 12.81 -2.94 -3.49
C LEU A 196 12.67 -4.32 -4.12
N PRO A 197 12.57 -5.39 -3.31
CA PRO A 197 12.36 -6.75 -3.81
C PRO A 197 10.91 -6.93 -4.26
N LYS A 198 10.68 -7.89 -5.15
CA LYS A 198 9.33 -8.39 -5.43
C LYS A 198 8.86 -9.26 -4.27
N PRO A 199 7.61 -9.09 -3.78
CA PRO A 199 7.08 -9.95 -2.73
C PRO A 199 6.67 -11.33 -3.26
N VAL A 200 6.67 -12.33 -2.38
CA VAL A 200 5.87 -13.53 -2.54
C VAL A 200 4.51 -13.29 -1.91
N TYR A 201 3.47 -13.33 -2.70
CA TYR A 201 2.11 -13.08 -2.21
C TYR A 201 1.33 -14.38 -2.04
N LYS A 202 0.79 -14.59 -0.85
CA LYS A 202 -0.04 -15.75 -0.52
C LYS A 202 -1.37 -15.29 0.04
N SER A 203 -2.45 -15.67 -0.62
CA SER A 203 -3.81 -15.35 -0.16
C SER A 203 -4.43 -16.53 0.58
N ALA A 204 -4.85 -16.26 1.81
CA ALA A 204 -5.60 -17.20 2.64
C ALA A 204 -7.05 -16.72 2.75
N TYR A 205 -7.95 -17.32 2.00
CA TYR A 205 -9.36 -16.91 1.96
C TYR A 205 -10.12 -17.30 3.23
N THR A 206 -10.07 -16.44 4.25
CA THR A 206 -10.86 -16.66 5.48
C THR A 206 -12.28 -16.14 5.39
N ASN A 207 -12.51 -15.14 4.56
CA ASN A 207 -13.81 -14.48 4.46
C ASN A 207 -14.75 -15.04 3.39
N LEU A 208 -14.34 -16.10 2.68
CA LEU A 208 -15.21 -16.69 1.65
C LEU A 208 -16.53 -17.17 2.23
N ILE A 209 -16.54 -17.74 3.44
CA ILE A 209 -17.75 -18.21 4.13
C ILE A 209 -18.70 -17.03 4.42
N GLY A 210 -18.18 -15.91 4.91
CA GLY A 210 -18.98 -14.71 5.17
C GLY A 210 -19.52 -14.08 3.89
N ILE A 211 -18.70 -14.00 2.85
CA ILE A 211 -19.08 -13.46 1.53
C ILE A 211 -20.12 -14.37 0.87
N GLU A 212 -19.89 -15.67 0.90
CA GLU A 212 -20.79 -16.67 0.33
C GLU A 212 -22.17 -16.58 0.98
N SER A 213 -22.26 -16.55 2.31
CA SER A 213 -23.53 -16.44 3.03
C SER A 213 -24.27 -15.13 2.72
N GLN A 214 -23.56 -13.99 2.66
CA GLN A 214 -24.16 -12.72 2.27
C GLN A 214 -24.68 -12.71 0.81
N LEU A 215 -23.94 -13.36 -0.09
CA LEU A 215 -24.36 -13.49 -1.48
C LEU A 215 -25.56 -14.42 -1.60
N GLU A 216 -25.61 -15.50 -0.84
CA GLU A 216 -26.76 -16.42 -0.83
C GLU A 216 -28.04 -15.69 -0.41
N GLU A 217 -28.01 -14.89 0.66
CA GLU A 217 -29.15 -14.08 1.07
C GLU A 217 -29.64 -13.14 -0.03
N LYS A 218 -28.69 -12.55 -0.78
CA LYS A 218 -29.03 -11.66 -1.90
C LYS A 218 -29.60 -12.44 -3.09
N VAL A 219 -29.00 -13.59 -3.43
CA VAL A 219 -29.47 -14.44 -4.52
C VAL A 219 -30.88 -14.97 -4.23
N GLN A 220 -31.17 -15.34 -2.98
CA GLN A 220 -32.51 -15.79 -2.58
C GLN A 220 -33.60 -14.76 -2.84
N LYS A 221 -33.27 -13.46 -2.80
CA LYS A 221 -34.20 -12.36 -3.10
C LYS A 221 -34.56 -12.23 -4.58
N LEU A 222 -33.82 -12.88 -5.50
CA LEU A 222 -34.11 -12.85 -6.94
C LEU A 222 -35.33 -13.69 -7.33
N GLY A 223 -35.79 -14.60 -6.46
CA GLY A 223 -36.88 -15.51 -6.71
C GLY A 223 -36.43 -16.82 -7.41
N ALA A 224 -36.84 -17.95 -6.85
CA ALA A 224 -36.34 -19.30 -7.21
C ALA A 224 -36.60 -19.70 -8.67
N THR A 225 -37.51 -19.06 -9.37
CA THR A 225 -37.89 -19.37 -10.76
C THR A 225 -37.09 -18.56 -11.81
N THR A 226 -36.28 -17.61 -11.39
CA THR A 226 -35.47 -16.80 -12.31
C THR A 226 -34.25 -17.56 -12.79
N LYS A 227 -33.81 -17.28 -14.02
CA LYS A 227 -32.61 -17.91 -14.60
C LYS A 227 -31.36 -17.51 -13.81
N GLU A 228 -31.27 -16.26 -13.41
CA GLU A 228 -30.17 -15.70 -12.59
C GLU A 228 -30.08 -16.41 -11.23
N TYR A 229 -31.20 -16.66 -10.57
CA TYR A 229 -31.21 -17.41 -9.31
C TYR A 229 -30.62 -18.80 -9.49
N GLN A 230 -31.05 -19.54 -10.51
CA GLN A 230 -30.57 -20.89 -10.76
C GLN A 230 -29.07 -20.91 -11.09
N GLU A 231 -28.61 -19.97 -11.92
CA GLU A 231 -27.19 -19.81 -12.26
C GLU A 231 -26.35 -19.53 -11.01
N TYR A 232 -26.72 -18.50 -10.24
CA TYR A 232 -25.94 -18.08 -9.06
C TYR A 232 -25.98 -19.11 -7.94
N MET A 233 -27.11 -19.76 -7.70
CA MET A 233 -27.20 -20.85 -6.72
C MET A 233 -26.37 -22.06 -7.11
N THR A 234 -26.24 -22.37 -8.40
CA THR A 234 -25.36 -23.44 -8.87
C THR A 234 -23.90 -23.10 -8.55
N ILE A 235 -23.46 -21.89 -8.85
CA ILE A 235 -22.11 -21.40 -8.53
C ILE A 235 -21.87 -21.41 -7.01
N LEU A 236 -22.81 -20.86 -6.22
CA LEU A 236 -22.69 -20.81 -4.76
C LEU A 236 -22.60 -22.18 -4.13
N ASN A 237 -23.35 -23.16 -4.63
CA ASN A 237 -23.29 -24.54 -4.12
C ASN A 237 -21.95 -25.21 -4.44
N ASP A 238 -21.36 -24.97 -5.61
CA ASP A 238 -20.02 -25.46 -5.95
C ASP A 238 -18.96 -24.78 -5.07
N VAL A 239 -19.04 -23.46 -4.90
CA VAL A 239 -18.18 -22.70 -4.00
C VAL A 239 -18.25 -23.21 -2.57
N LYS A 240 -19.45 -23.44 -2.02
CA LYS A 240 -19.64 -23.99 -0.67
C LYS A 240 -18.92 -25.32 -0.49
N LYS A 241 -19.11 -26.24 -1.43
CA LYS A 241 -18.45 -27.54 -1.40
C LYS A 241 -16.93 -27.39 -1.36
N ARG A 242 -16.38 -26.54 -2.21
CA ARG A 242 -14.94 -26.35 -2.36
C ARG A 242 -14.31 -25.55 -1.21
N ILE A 243 -15.04 -24.61 -0.59
CA ILE A 243 -14.60 -23.92 0.64
C ILE A 243 -14.36 -24.91 1.77
N HIS A 244 -15.21 -25.93 1.91
CA HIS A 244 -15.01 -26.99 2.92
C HIS A 244 -13.80 -27.88 2.65
N GLU A 245 -13.34 -27.96 1.41
CA GLU A 245 -12.17 -28.72 0.98
C GLU A 245 -10.88 -27.86 1.00
N ALA A 246 -11.00 -26.54 1.17
CA ALA A 246 -9.88 -25.59 1.10
C ALA A 246 -8.92 -25.76 2.30
N PRO A 247 -7.60 -25.53 2.09
CA PRO A 247 -6.65 -25.54 3.19
C PRO A 247 -7.00 -24.48 4.24
N SER A 248 -6.89 -24.85 5.49
CA SER A 248 -7.13 -23.92 6.61
C SER A 248 -6.02 -22.90 6.73
N ILE A 249 -6.32 -21.73 7.33
CA ILE A 249 -5.32 -20.69 7.63
C ILE A 249 -4.07 -21.28 8.31
N PRO A 250 -4.18 -22.14 9.34
CA PRO A 250 -3.01 -22.77 9.94
C PRO A 250 -2.11 -23.49 8.94
N ASN A 251 -2.65 -24.13 7.92
CA ASN A 251 -1.85 -24.81 6.90
C ASN A 251 -1.11 -23.82 6.00
N ILE A 252 -1.74 -22.71 5.64
CA ILE A 252 -1.09 -21.64 4.86
C ILE A 252 0.01 -20.98 5.67
N LEU A 253 -0.28 -20.65 6.93
CA LEU A 253 0.71 -20.06 7.83
C LEU A 253 1.89 -21.00 8.06
N LYS A 254 1.64 -22.30 8.26
CA LYS A 254 2.67 -23.33 8.42
C LYS A 254 3.64 -23.39 7.23
N LYS A 255 3.12 -23.25 6.01
CA LYS A 255 3.93 -23.25 4.78
C LYS A 255 4.67 -21.91 4.55
N SER A 256 4.15 -20.81 5.08
CA SER A 256 4.58 -19.45 4.73
C SER A 256 5.44 -18.78 5.80
N ILE A 257 5.26 -19.13 7.06
CA ILE A 257 5.93 -18.52 8.20
C ILE A 257 7.17 -19.33 8.58
N LYS A 258 8.31 -18.65 8.66
CA LYS A 258 9.54 -19.24 9.20
C LYS A 258 9.43 -19.34 10.72
N PRO A 259 9.78 -20.47 11.36
CA PRO A 259 9.70 -20.62 12.82
C PRO A 259 10.51 -19.60 13.63
N ASN A 260 11.57 -19.06 13.04
CA ASN A 260 12.41 -18.01 13.62
C ASN A 260 12.23 -16.65 12.92
N GLY A 261 11.14 -16.48 12.17
CA GLY A 261 10.88 -15.30 11.37
C GLY A 261 10.35 -14.12 12.19
N LYS A 262 10.31 -12.95 11.54
CA LYS A 262 9.86 -11.68 12.09
C LYS A 262 8.79 -11.09 11.20
N TYR A 263 7.58 -10.88 11.75
CA TYR A 263 6.41 -10.50 10.98
C TYR A 263 5.65 -9.35 11.62
N ILE A 264 5.00 -8.52 10.79
CA ILE A 264 4.00 -7.56 11.25
C ILE A 264 2.62 -8.09 10.85
N TYR A 265 1.71 -8.17 11.81
CA TYR A 265 0.30 -8.47 11.61
C TYR A 265 -0.51 -7.18 11.65
N PHE A 266 -1.02 -6.74 10.51
CA PHE A 266 -1.90 -5.58 10.43
C PHE A 266 -3.32 -5.97 10.82
N CYS A 267 -3.75 -5.49 11.99
CA CYS A 267 -5.09 -5.73 12.51
C CYS A 267 -6.09 -4.72 11.93
N PRO A 268 -7.37 -5.09 11.79
CA PRO A 268 -8.43 -4.14 11.52
C PRO A 268 -8.52 -3.11 12.67
N PRO A 269 -9.00 -1.87 12.40
CA PRO A 269 -9.28 -0.91 13.44
C PRO A 269 -10.34 -1.48 14.40
N CYS A 270 -10.20 -1.19 15.70
CA CYS A 270 -11.19 -1.60 16.70
C CYS A 270 -12.56 -1.01 16.35
N SER A 271 -13.59 -1.86 16.33
CA SER A 271 -14.99 -1.41 16.25
C SER A 271 -15.54 -1.23 17.67
N GLU A 272 -16.40 -0.23 17.86
CA GLU A 272 -17.12 -0.02 19.13
C GLU A 272 -17.98 -1.23 19.55
N GLU A 273 -18.26 -2.17 18.65
CA GLU A 273 -19.07 -3.37 18.87
C GLU A 273 -18.25 -4.65 19.14
N GLY A 274 -17.03 -4.55 19.63
CA GLY A 274 -16.32 -5.66 20.31
C GLY A 274 -15.91 -6.90 19.50
N SER A 275 -16.24 -7.01 18.21
CA SER A 275 -15.87 -8.18 17.40
C SER A 275 -14.43 -8.14 16.83
N ASN A 276 -13.79 -6.97 16.86
CA ASN A 276 -12.43 -6.73 16.36
C ASN A 276 -11.47 -6.27 17.46
N ASP A 277 -11.61 -6.81 18.67
CA ASP A 277 -10.64 -6.59 19.73
C ASP A 277 -9.30 -7.23 19.36
N ILE A 278 -8.22 -6.45 19.48
CA ILE A 278 -6.86 -6.90 19.17
C ILE A 278 -6.47 -8.15 20.00
N GLU A 279 -6.98 -8.27 21.22
CA GLU A 279 -6.71 -9.44 22.07
C GLU A 279 -7.36 -10.71 21.50
N THR A 280 -8.58 -10.61 20.99
CA THR A 280 -9.26 -11.74 20.31
C THR A 280 -8.51 -12.16 19.06
N ILE A 281 -8.05 -11.20 18.25
CA ILE A 281 -7.26 -11.47 17.04
C ILE A 281 -5.93 -12.14 17.39
N LYS A 282 -5.23 -11.64 18.42
CA LYS A 282 -3.98 -12.22 18.93
C LYS A 282 -4.17 -13.65 19.38
N GLN A 283 -5.19 -13.90 20.23
CA GLN A 283 -5.48 -15.24 20.74
C GLN A 283 -5.76 -16.22 19.59
N GLN A 284 -6.54 -15.80 18.60
CA GLN A 284 -6.81 -16.63 17.42
C GLN A 284 -5.55 -16.92 16.62
N ALA A 285 -4.71 -15.91 16.36
CA ALA A 285 -3.47 -16.07 15.63
C ALA A 285 -2.47 -16.97 16.39
N ILE A 286 -2.37 -16.83 17.71
CA ILE A 286 -1.55 -17.70 18.56
C ILE A 286 -2.01 -19.16 18.43
N LEU A 287 -3.31 -19.41 18.42
CA LEU A 287 -3.84 -20.77 18.24
C LEU A 287 -3.42 -21.34 16.87
N TRP A 288 -3.40 -20.52 15.82
CA TRP A 288 -2.92 -20.96 14.52
C TRP A 288 -1.42 -21.30 14.53
N PHE A 289 -0.60 -20.43 15.15
CA PHE A 289 0.84 -20.66 15.24
C PHE A 289 1.20 -21.89 16.09
N LYS A 290 0.49 -22.12 17.21
CA LYS A 290 0.66 -23.31 18.06
C LYS A 290 0.40 -24.62 17.32
N GLY A 291 -0.31 -24.58 16.20
CA GLY A 291 -0.51 -25.76 15.34
C GLY A 291 0.78 -26.29 14.69
N PHE A 292 1.89 -25.50 14.69
CA PHE A 292 3.16 -25.87 14.06
C PHE A 292 4.42 -25.31 14.74
N ILE A 293 4.29 -24.45 15.76
CA ILE A 293 5.38 -23.87 16.55
C ILE A 293 5.07 -24.07 18.03
N SER A 294 6.08 -24.42 18.84
CA SER A 294 5.92 -24.51 20.30
C SER A 294 5.58 -23.15 20.90
N GLU A 295 4.69 -23.12 21.90
CA GLU A 295 4.22 -21.85 22.52
C GLU A 295 5.37 -21.00 23.05
N GLU A 296 6.38 -21.60 23.63
CA GLU A 296 7.59 -20.95 24.17
C GLU A 296 8.47 -20.29 23.09
N ASP A 297 8.26 -20.65 21.81
CA ASP A 297 8.97 -20.11 20.66
C ASP A 297 8.15 -19.04 19.90
N ILE A 298 7.01 -18.61 20.44
CA ILE A 298 6.18 -17.58 19.88
C ILE A 298 6.26 -16.32 20.76
N ILE A 299 6.85 -15.25 20.23
CA ILE A 299 6.96 -13.96 20.93
C ILE A 299 6.01 -12.95 20.27
N ILE A 300 5.13 -12.41 21.07
CA ILE A 300 4.09 -11.47 20.61
C ILE A 300 4.36 -10.09 21.18
N TYR A 301 4.29 -9.11 20.28
CA TYR A 301 4.33 -7.69 20.60
C TYR A 301 3.04 -7.04 20.14
N THR A 302 2.68 -5.92 20.75
CA THR A 302 1.47 -5.17 20.40
C THR A 302 1.79 -3.68 20.33
N SER A 303 1.30 -3.00 19.30
CA SER A 303 1.43 -1.56 19.17
C SER A 303 0.15 -0.95 18.57
N THR A 304 -0.51 -0.14 19.41
CA THR A 304 -1.70 0.63 19.01
C THR A 304 -1.48 2.10 19.41
N SER A 305 -2.27 3.02 18.85
CA SER A 305 -2.11 4.46 19.07
C SER A 305 -2.37 4.90 20.52
N ASP A 306 -3.13 4.12 21.26
CA ASP A 306 -3.55 4.38 22.65
C ASP A 306 -2.62 3.79 23.72
N MET A 307 -1.66 2.94 23.32
CA MET A 307 -0.76 2.27 24.27
C MET A 307 0.36 3.15 24.85
N GLY A 308 0.62 4.34 24.29
CA GLY A 308 1.64 5.25 24.79
C GLY A 308 3.03 4.59 25.00
N GLU A 309 3.60 4.68 26.20
CA GLU A 309 4.92 4.14 26.56
C GLU A 309 4.99 2.60 26.46
N ASP A 310 3.90 1.88 26.74
CA ASP A 310 3.88 0.42 26.59
C ASP A 310 3.97 0.01 25.12
N GLY A 311 3.29 0.73 24.24
CA GLY A 311 3.43 0.52 22.80
C GLY A 311 4.85 0.80 22.32
N LYS A 312 5.51 1.84 22.84
CA LYS A 312 6.91 2.15 22.56
C LYS A 312 7.83 1.02 23.03
N LYS A 313 7.68 0.53 24.25
CA LYS A 313 8.45 -0.59 24.79
C LYS A 313 8.33 -1.85 23.93
N ASN A 314 7.12 -2.14 23.45
CA ASN A 314 6.89 -3.26 22.53
C ASN A 314 7.61 -3.06 21.19
N ARG A 315 7.55 -1.85 20.61
CA ARG A 315 8.24 -1.53 19.35
C ARG A 315 9.76 -1.64 19.48
N ASP A 316 10.33 -1.09 20.57
CA ASP A 316 11.78 -1.15 20.84
C ASP A 316 12.26 -2.59 21.02
N ALA A 317 11.50 -3.41 21.75
CA ALA A 317 11.80 -4.83 21.94
C ALA A 317 11.72 -5.60 20.63
N PHE A 318 10.69 -5.39 19.83
CA PHE A 318 10.56 -5.98 18.49
C PHE A 318 11.67 -5.52 17.56
N TYR A 319 12.05 -4.24 17.60
CA TYR A 319 13.14 -3.70 16.80
C TYR A 319 14.47 -4.42 17.09
N ARG A 320 14.79 -4.60 18.38
CA ARG A 320 16.08 -5.17 18.85
C ARG A 320 16.11 -6.69 18.92
N ASP A 321 15.06 -7.39 18.50
CA ASP A 321 14.91 -8.84 18.61
C ASP A 321 15.07 -9.38 20.05
N VAL A 322 14.50 -8.64 21.02
CA VAL A 322 14.45 -9.03 22.44
C VAL A 322 13.00 -9.15 22.92
N ASN A 323 12.77 -9.97 23.96
CA ASN A 323 11.48 -9.97 24.65
C ASN A 323 11.34 -8.70 25.53
N LEU A 324 10.19 -8.54 26.21
CA LEU A 324 9.95 -7.37 27.08
C LEU A 324 10.84 -7.32 28.31
N ASP A 325 11.52 -8.41 28.64
CA ASP A 325 12.49 -8.52 29.72
C ASP A 325 13.93 -8.26 29.26
N GLY A 326 14.14 -8.04 27.94
CA GLY A 326 15.42 -7.73 27.32
C GLY A 326 16.26 -8.95 26.89
N GLU A 327 15.69 -10.15 26.93
CA GLU A 327 16.36 -11.37 26.49
C GLU A 327 16.29 -11.51 24.97
N ASN A 328 17.38 -11.96 24.33
CA ASN A 328 17.44 -12.18 22.89
C ASN A 328 16.50 -13.32 22.44
N VAL A 329 15.65 -13.03 21.48
CA VAL A 329 14.66 -13.96 20.91
C VAL A 329 14.75 -14.08 19.39
N GLY A 330 15.90 -13.73 18.81
CA GLY A 330 16.13 -13.76 17.36
C GLY A 330 15.96 -15.13 16.72
N ASN A 331 16.03 -16.21 17.51
CA ASN A 331 15.81 -17.59 17.09
C ASN A 331 14.35 -18.08 17.19
N LYS A 332 13.41 -17.19 17.60
CA LYS A 332 11.99 -17.50 17.82
C LYS A 332 11.12 -16.79 16.80
N LEU A 333 9.87 -17.22 16.65
CA LEU A 333 8.86 -16.47 15.90
C LEU A 333 8.51 -15.18 16.64
N ARG A 334 8.65 -14.05 15.96
CA ARG A 334 8.36 -12.72 16.47
C ARG A 334 7.26 -12.08 15.64
N VAL A 335 6.13 -11.76 16.28
CA VAL A 335 4.98 -11.16 15.58
C VAL A 335 4.55 -9.88 16.29
N MET A 336 4.59 -8.77 15.58
CA MET A 336 4.06 -7.48 16.02
C MET A 336 2.62 -7.33 15.53
N PHE A 337 1.66 -7.27 16.44
CA PHE A 337 0.28 -6.92 16.14
C PHE A 337 0.11 -5.41 16.18
N ALA A 338 -0.31 -4.81 15.06
CA ALA A 338 -0.38 -3.37 14.89
C ALA A 338 -1.73 -2.92 14.36
N ILE A 339 -2.25 -1.82 14.95
CA ILE A 339 -3.40 -1.07 14.42
C ILE A 339 -2.91 0.33 14.09
N ASN A 340 -2.93 0.69 12.80
CA ASN A 340 -2.53 2.00 12.24
C ASN A 340 -1.11 2.50 12.56
N GLN A 341 -0.39 1.90 13.52
CA GLN A 341 0.92 2.37 13.99
C GLN A 341 2.06 2.17 12.98
N TYR A 342 2.00 1.12 12.17
CA TYR A 342 3.02 0.80 11.16
C TYR A 342 2.60 1.21 9.74
N ASN A 343 1.46 1.86 9.58
CA ASN A 343 1.08 2.38 8.28
C ASN A 343 1.97 3.58 7.89
N GLU A 344 2.42 4.38 8.86
CA GLU A 344 3.17 5.60 8.60
C GLU A 344 4.51 5.62 9.36
N GLY A 345 5.61 5.77 8.62
CA GLY A 345 6.92 6.18 9.11
C GLY A 345 7.69 5.24 10.05
N ILE A 346 7.09 4.21 10.63
CA ILE A 346 7.78 3.30 11.53
C ILE A 346 8.33 2.11 10.74
N HIS A 347 9.63 1.93 10.78
CA HIS A 347 10.31 0.80 10.17
C HIS A 347 10.76 -0.20 11.24
N ALA A 348 10.63 -1.49 10.96
CA ALA A 348 11.26 -2.54 11.75
C ALA A 348 12.31 -3.24 10.87
N PRO A 349 13.54 -3.40 11.35
CA PRO A 349 14.58 -4.07 10.58
C PRO A 349 14.31 -5.57 10.49
N ASN A 350 14.82 -6.18 9.41
CA ASN A 350 14.86 -7.64 9.25
C ASN A 350 13.49 -8.34 9.29
N ILE A 351 12.46 -7.69 8.74
CA ILE A 351 11.14 -8.31 8.60
C ILE A 351 11.20 -9.36 7.50
N ASP A 352 10.68 -10.55 7.78
CA ASP A 352 10.54 -11.64 6.81
C ASP A 352 9.25 -11.53 6.00
N GLY A 353 8.27 -10.80 6.51
CA GLY A 353 7.02 -10.54 5.81
C GLY A 353 5.95 -9.84 6.63
N VAL A 354 4.79 -9.70 6.04
CA VAL A 354 3.60 -9.11 6.67
C VAL A 354 2.40 -10.05 6.58
N ILE A 355 1.52 -9.97 7.57
CA ILE A 355 0.23 -10.66 7.60
C ILE A 355 -0.84 -9.58 7.55
N MET A 356 -1.58 -9.50 6.46
CA MET A 356 -2.64 -8.54 6.26
C MET A 356 -3.95 -9.11 6.81
N GLY A 357 -4.29 -8.77 8.04
CA GLY A 357 -5.55 -9.12 8.70
C GLY A 357 -6.63 -8.03 8.54
N ARG A 358 -6.31 -6.94 7.84
CA ARG A 358 -7.21 -5.82 7.56
C ARG A 358 -7.56 -5.77 6.08
N GLY A 359 -8.86 -5.90 5.78
CA GLY A 359 -9.38 -5.56 4.45
C GLY A 359 -9.37 -4.04 4.25
N THR A 360 -8.96 -3.58 3.09
CA THR A 360 -8.98 -2.16 2.72
C THR A 360 -9.49 -1.97 1.31
N THR A 361 -10.16 -0.83 1.07
CA THR A 361 -10.53 -0.36 -0.26
C THR A 361 -9.59 0.75 -0.74
N SER A 362 -8.60 1.13 0.09
CA SER A 362 -7.63 2.18 -0.18
C SER A 362 -6.31 1.59 -0.68
N ASP A 363 -5.92 1.96 -1.88
CA ASP A 363 -4.62 1.65 -2.47
C ASP A 363 -3.48 2.14 -1.58
N ILE A 364 -3.63 3.33 -1.01
CA ILE A 364 -2.62 3.96 -0.14
C ILE A 364 -2.35 3.08 1.07
N VAL A 365 -3.38 2.72 1.83
CA VAL A 365 -3.25 1.87 3.03
C VAL A 365 -2.63 0.52 2.67
N TYR A 366 -3.07 -0.07 1.56
CA TYR A 366 -2.51 -1.34 1.10
C TYR A 366 -1.02 -1.24 0.77
N PHE A 367 -0.63 -0.24 -0.04
CA PHE A 367 0.75 -0.10 -0.46
C PHE A 367 1.68 0.41 0.65
N GLU A 368 1.17 1.14 1.64
CA GLU A 368 1.93 1.45 2.84
C GLU A 368 2.25 0.18 3.64
N GLN A 369 1.27 -0.68 3.86
CA GLN A 369 1.47 -1.98 4.53
C GLN A 369 2.41 -2.89 3.73
N LEU A 370 2.23 -2.96 2.41
CA LEU A 370 3.12 -3.67 1.51
C LEU A 370 4.55 -3.11 1.59
N GLY A 371 4.70 -1.79 1.54
CA GLY A 371 5.98 -1.11 1.62
C GLY A 371 6.77 -1.45 2.89
N ARG A 372 6.10 -1.79 4.00
CA ARG A 372 6.78 -2.27 5.22
C ARG A 372 7.42 -3.64 5.02
N ALA A 373 6.80 -4.52 4.25
CA ALA A 373 7.39 -5.81 3.88
C ALA A 373 8.58 -5.64 2.93
N LEU A 374 8.47 -4.67 2.01
CA LEU A 374 9.44 -4.46 0.95
C LEU A 374 10.64 -3.62 1.40
N SER A 375 10.52 -2.84 2.49
CA SER A 375 11.58 -1.91 2.88
C SER A 375 12.89 -2.65 3.20
N VAL A 376 13.89 -2.36 2.38
CA VAL A 376 15.22 -2.95 2.47
C VAL A 376 16.04 -2.14 3.45
N ARG A 377 16.27 -2.67 4.65
CA ARG A 377 17.31 -2.16 5.54
C ARG A 377 18.39 -3.20 5.79
N GLY A 378 19.60 -2.80 5.47
CA GLY A 378 20.86 -3.34 5.99
C GLY A 378 21.18 -4.80 5.67
N ASN A 379 20.18 -5.68 5.68
CA ASN A 379 20.40 -7.12 5.76
C ASN A 379 20.07 -7.91 4.48
N THR A 380 19.51 -7.25 3.45
CA THR A 380 19.28 -7.95 2.16
C THR A 380 20.61 -8.27 1.49
N LYS A 381 21.58 -7.38 1.61
CA LYS A 381 22.94 -7.62 1.11
C LYS A 381 23.63 -8.74 1.89
N ASP A 382 23.55 -8.71 3.22
CA ASP A 382 24.19 -9.74 4.06
C ASP A 382 23.55 -11.11 3.81
N LYS A 383 22.21 -11.18 3.68
CA LYS A 383 21.48 -12.40 3.30
C LYS A 383 21.83 -12.86 1.89
N PHE A 384 21.99 -11.93 0.95
CA PHE A 384 22.39 -12.24 -0.41
C PHE A 384 23.82 -12.79 -0.41
N ASP A 385 24.77 -12.11 0.22
CA ASP A 385 26.18 -12.51 0.33
C ASP A 385 26.31 -13.86 1.06
N GLU A 386 25.50 -14.13 2.09
CA GLU A 386 25.42 -15.43 2.76
C GLU A 386 24.93 -16.52 1.79
N LEU A 387 23.83 -16.28 1.08
CA LEU A 387 23.26 -17.25 0.15
C LEU A 387 24.13 -17.45 -1.11
N GLU A 388 24.89 -16.46 -1.50
CA GLU A 388 25.82 -16.56 -2.63
C GLU A 388 26.91 -17.61 -2.41
N GLN A 389 27.22 -18.00 -1.16
CA GLN A 389 28.16 -19.04 -0.82
C GLN A 389 27.66 -20.46 -1.15
N TYR A 390 26.32 -20.63 -1.29
CA TYR A 390 25.74 -21.94 -1.59
C TYR A 390 25.75 -22.23 -3.09
N SER A 391 25.84 -23.52 -3.42
CA SER A 391 25.70 -23.98 -4.81
C SER A 391 24.24 -23.83 -5.30
N THR A 392 24.05 -23.74 -6.61
CA THR A 392 22.72 -23.69 -7.21
C THR A 392 21.83 -24.85 -6.77
N GLN A 393 22.38 -26.06 -6.63
CA GLN A 393 21.63 -27.23 -6.16
C GLN A 393 21.18 -27.10 -4.70
N GLN A 394 21.99 -26.53 -3.82
CA GLN A 394 21.62 -26.26 -2.42
C GLN A 394 20.51 -25.20 -2.36
N LEU A 395 20.63 -24.13 -3.15
CA LEU A 395 19.59 -23.10 -3.22
C LEU A 395 18.26 -23.66 -3.76
N ILE A 396 18.31 -24.55 -4.76
CA ILE A 396 17.14 -25.28 -5.25
C ILE A 396 16.51 -26.13 -4.13
N SER A 397 17.32 -26.82 -3.33
CA SER A 397 16.82 -27.60 -2.21
C SER A 397 16.16 -26.73 -1.16
N MET A 398 16.77 -25.56 -0.83
CA MET A 398 16.18 -24.57 0.08
C MET A 398 14.86 -24.01 -0.43
N CYS A 399 14.74 -23.73 -1.73
CA CYS A 399 13.50 -23.30 -2.34
C CYS A 399 12.42 -24.40 -2.24
N LYS A 400 12.77 -25.66 -2.53
CA LYS A 400 11.84 -26.79 -2.41
C LYS A 400 11.37 -27.03 -0.98
N GLU A 401 12.27 -26.92 0.01
CA GLU A 401 11.91 -27.04 1.43
C GLU A 401 10.92 -25.96 1.89
N LYS A 402 10.93 -24.81 1.23
CA LYS A 402 10.04 -23.67 1.50
C LYS A 402 8.84 -23.60 0.55
N ASP A 403 8.60 -24.64 -0.25
CA ASP A 403 7.55 -24.67 -1.28
C ASP A 403 7.60 -23.45 -2.23
N ILE A 404 8.81 -22.93 -2.52
CA ILE A 404 9.00 -21.83 -3.46
C ILE A 404 9.02 -22.40 -4.88
N PRO A 405 8.13 -21.96 -5.77
CA PRO A 405 8.06 -22.45 -7.14
C PRO A 405 9.33 -22.07 -7.93
N ILE A 406 9.91 -23.04 -8.63
CA ILE A 406 11.13 -22.88 -9.42
C ILE A 406 10.80 -23.13 -10.89
N LYS A 407 11.16 -22.18 -11.76
CA LYS A 407 11.06 -22.32 -13.22
C LYS A 407 12.25 -23.09 -13.76
N ASP A 408 12.10 -23.74 -14.92
CA ASP A 408 13.23 -24.32 -15.65
C ASP A 408 14.23 -23.21 -16.05
N ASN A 409 15.52 -23.53 -15.95
CA ASN A 409 16.63 -22.62 -16.26
C ASN A 409 16.73 -21.36 -15.38
N ILE A 410 16.28 -21.43 -14.11
CA ILE A 410 16.44 -20.37 -13.13
C ILE A 410 17.93 -20.13 -12.83
N THR A 411 18.35 -18.88 -12.74
CA THR A 411 19.73 -18.52 -12.38
C THR A 411 19.95 -18.60 -10.87
N LYS A 412 21.22 -18.58 -10.45
CA LYS A 412 21.61 -18.59 -9.03
C LYS A 412 21.10 -17.33 -8.33
N GLU A 413 21.23 -16.19 -8.98
CA GLU A 413 20.77 -14.90 -8.49
C GLU A 413 19.25 -14.89 -8.30
N GLU A 414 18.50 -15.39 -9.27
CA GLU A 414 17.03 -15.50 -9.15
C GLU A 414 16.58 -16.43 -8.02
N LEU A 415 17.32 -17.50 -7.75
CA LEU A 415 17.05 -18.37 -6.59
C LEU A 415 17.28 -17.64 -5.28
N ILE A 416 18.35 -16.85 -5.19
CA ILE A 416 18.64 -16.04 -4.00
C ILE A 416 17.56 -14.97 -3.82
N GLU A 417 17.18 -14.26 -4.87
CA GLU A 417 16.09 -13.27 -4.83
C GLU A 417 14.79 -13.88 -4.29
N LYS A 418 14.43 -15.07 -4.76
CA LYS A 418 13.24 -15.79 -4.24
C LYS A 418 13.37 -16.20 -2.77
N LEU A 419 14.55 -16.58 -2.32
CA LEU A 419 14.80 -17.00 -0.94
C LEU A 419 14.78 -15.84 0.06
N ILE A 420 15.18 -14.64 -0.38
CA ILE A 420 15.18 -13.42 0.46
C ILE A 420 13.90 -12.60 0.31
N ALA A 421 13.08 -12.89 -0.71
CA ALA A 421 11.84 -12.16 -0.95
C ALA A 421 10.94 -12.17 0.30
N PRO A 422 10.40 -11.01 0.71
CA PRO A 422 9.48 -10.96 1.82
C PRO A 422 8.15 -11.62 1.46
N VAL A 423 7.53 -12.29 2.42
CA VAL A 423 6.21 -12.88 2.21
C VAL A 423 5.10 -11.92 2.62
N VAL A 424 4.09 -11.80 1.78
CA VAL A 424 2.85 -11.10 2.08
C VAL A 424 1.75 -12.15 2.21
N ILE A 425 1.25 -12.36 3.42
CA ILE A 425 0.16 -13.28 3.70
C ILE A 425 -1.12 -12.45 3.84
N ASP A 426 -1.99 -12.53 2.87
CA ASP A 426 -3.24 -11.78 2.86
C ASP A 426 -4.39 -12.65 3.35
N LEU A 427 -4.95 -12.30 4.51
CA LEU A 427 -6.10 -12.97 5.11
C LEU A 427 -7.44 -12.33 4.71
N THR A 428 -7.43 -11.24 3.95
CA THR A 428 -8.59 -10.37 3.73
C THR A 428 -8.93 -10.10 2.27
N ASN A 429 -8.19 -10.77 1.36
CA ASN A 429 -8.47 -10.72 -0.06
C ASN A 429 -8.26 -9.34 -0.72
N ASN A 430 -7.09 -8.77 -0.52
CA ASN A 430 -6.65 -7.56 -1.23
C ASN A 430 -5.94 -7.89 -2.58
N TYR A 431 -6.22 -9.05 -3.17
CA TYR A 431 -5.55 -9.55 -4.38
C TYR A 431 -5.56 -8.56 -5.56
N ALA A 432 -6.64 -7.80 -5.71
CA ALA A 432 -6.76 -6.86 -6.81
C ALA A 432 -5.61 -5.83 -6.81
N PHE A 433 -5.16 -5.36 -5.64
CA PHE A 433 -4.07 -4.40 -5.53
C PHE A 433 -2.73 -4.96 -5.97
N ILE A 434 -2.38 -6.18 -5.50
CA ILE A 434 -1.11 -6.80 -5.91
C ILE A 434 -1.11 -7.16 -7.39
N LYS A 435 -2.26 -7.54 -7.95
CA LYS A 435 -2.39 -7.83 -9.38
C LYS A 435 -2.27 -6.57 -10.22
N ASN A 436 -2.85 -5.47 -9.78
CA ASN A 436 -2.69 -4.17 -10.44
C ASN A 436 -1.23 -3.71 -10.39
N LEU A 437 -0.54 -3.87 -9.26
CA LEU A 437 0.88 -3.56 -9.17
C LEU A 437 1.72 -4.40 -10.14
N GLU A 438 1.44 -5.70 -10.24
CA GLU A 438 2.12 -6.58 -11.20
C GLU A 438 1.89 -6.14 -12.65
N ASN A 439 0.66 -5.77 -13.00
CA ASN A 439 0.33 -5.30 -14.34
C ASN A 439 1.03 -3.97 -14.63
N ASN A 440 0.99 -3.01 -13.72
CA ASN A 440 1.69 -1.73 -13.85
C ASN A 440 3.20 -1.92 -14.04
N LEU A 441 3.79 -2.89 -13.33
CA LEU A 441 5.21 -3.22 -13.47
C LEU A 441 5.51 -3.78 -14.87
N LYS A 442 4.68 -4.67 -15.38
CA LYS A 442 4.81 -5.24 -16.76
C LYS A 442 4.69 -4.15 -17.82
N ASP A 443 3.69 -3.28 -17.67
CA ASP A 443 3.46 -2.19 -18.62
C ASP A 443 4.62 -1.18 -18.60
N ARG A 444 5.16 -0.85 -17.42
CA ARG A 444 6.30 0.04 -17.25
C ARG A 444 7.56 -0.55 -17.91
N ILE A 445 7.85 -1.83 -17.70
CA ILE A 445 8.99 -2.49 -18.33
C ILE A 445 8.84 -2.51 -19.85
N LYS A 446 7.65 -2.78 -20.35
CA LYS A 446 7.37 -2.74 -21.79
C LYS A 446 7.61 -1.35 -22.37
N ASP A 447 7.12 -0.32 -21.71
CA ASP A 447 7.34 1.08 -22.11
C ASP A 447 8.84 1.43 -22.17
N ILE A 448 9.60 1.05 -21.14
CA ILE A 448 11.06 1.24 -21.10
C ILE A 448 11.75 0.50 -22.27
N GLN A 449 11.32 -0.71 -22.60
CA GLN A 449 11.88 -1.48 -23.72
C GLN A 449 11.57 -0.84 -25.08
N GLU A 450 10.42 -0.20 -25.23
CA GLU A 450 9.99 0.45 -26.47
C GLU A 450 10.57 1.87 -26.64
N HIS A 451 10.70 2.63 -25.55
CA HIS A 451 11.05 4.06 -25.57
C HIS A 451 12.41 4.39 -24.93
N GLY A 452 13.09 3.41 -24.33
CA GLY A 452 14.37 3.58 -23.65
C GLY A 452 14.25 3.73 -22.14
N LEU A 453 15.40 3.69 -21.47
CA LEU A 453 15.51 3.58 -20.01
C LEU A 453 14.98 4.80 -19.21
N GLY A 454 14.78 5.96 -19.84
CA GLY A 454 14.34 7.17 -19.14
C GLY A 454 15.29 7.54 -18.01
N SER A 455 14.78 7.59 -16.77
CA SER A 455 15.56 7.84 -15.55
C SER A 455 16.25 6.60 -14.99
N HIS A 456 15.96 5.40 -15.51
CA HIS A 456 16.57 4.15 -15.05
C HIS A 456 17.95 3.94 -15.67
N CYS A 457 18.90 3.43 -14.88
CA CYS A 457 20.22 3.07 -15.39
C CYS A 457 20.20 1.72 -16.14
N GLU A 458 19.44 0.77 -15.61
CA GLU A 458 19.24 -0.57 -16.18
C GLU A 458 17.97 -1.19 -15.59
N ILE A 459 17.38 -2.16 -16.31
CA ILE A 459 16.30 -2.99 -15.75
C ILE A 459 16.96 -4.16 -15.01
N LYS A 460 16.89 -4.18 -13.68
CA LYS A 460 17.50 -5.23 -12.85
C LYS A 460 16.61 -6.45 -12.68
N ILE A 461 15.29 -6.29 -12.80
CA ILE A 461 14.37 -7.43 -12.76
C ILE A 461 14.25 -8.07 -14.15
N ARG A 462 14.40 -9.40 -14.21
CA ARG A 462 14.28 -10.17 -15.47
C ARG A 462 12.86 -10.60 -15.76
N ASP A 463 12.07 -10.86 -14.72
CA ASP A 463 10.66 -11.26 -14.80
C ASP A 463 9.80 -10.32 -13.96
N ALA A 464 8.87 -9.64 -14.61
CA ALA A 464 7.93 -8.74 -13.94
C ALA A 464 6.81 -9.48 -13.18
N SER A 465 6.68 -10.79 -13.36
CA SER A 465 5.65 -11.57 -12.68
C SER A 465 5.98 -11.71 -11.20
N PHE A 466 4.94 -11.59 -10.38
CA PHE A 466 5.06 -11.88 -8.95
C PHE A 466 4.80 -13.37 -8.70
N ASP A 467 5.40 -13.90 -7.64
CA ASP A 467 5.03 -15.23 -7.13
C ASP A 467 3.72 -15.08 -6.33
N ILE A 468 2.60 -15.28 -7.00
CA ILE A 468 1.27 -15.17 -6.43
C ILE A 468 0.71 -16.58 -6.25
N GLU A 469 0.57 -17.00 -5.00
CA GLU A 469 -0.14 -18.23 -4.63
C GLU A 469 -1.53 -17.83 -4.11
N ILE A 470 -2.54 -18.14 -4.90
CA ILE A 470 -3.93 -18.00 -4.50
C ILE A 470 -4.50 -19.41 -4.41
N GLU A 471 -4.70 -19.88 -3.21
CA GLU A 471 -5.43 -21.14 -3.04
C GLU A 471 -6.88 -20.90 -3.45
N ASN A 472 -7.33 -21.67 -4.44
CA ASN A 472 -8.68 -21.57 -5.03
C ASN A 472 -9.00 -20.20 -5.67
N GLN A 473 -8.09 -19.67 -6.49
CA GLN A 473 -8.31 -18.44 -7.27
C GLN A 473 -9.64 -18.45 -8.03
N ASP A 474 -10.00 -19.58 -8.60
CA ASP A 474 -11.25 -19.79 -9.30
C ASP A 474 -12.50 -19.66 -8.39
N LEU A 475 -12.44 -20.04 -7.12
CA LEU A 475 -13.55 -19.83 -6.18
C LEU A 475 -13.80 -18.34 -5.94
N PHE A 476 -12.73 -17.57 -5.82
CA PHE A 476 -12.86 -16.14 -5.67
C PHE A 476 -13.42 -15.48 -6.93
N GLU A 477 -12.95 -15.88 -8.10
CA GLU A 477 -13.49 -15.40 -9.37
C GLU A 477 -14.96 -15.76 -9.54
N MET A 478 -15.38 -16.94 -9.10
CA MET A 478 -16.77 -17.36 -9.07
C MET A 478 -17.64 -16.50 -8.14
N LEU A 479 -17.17 -16.22 -6.92
CA LEU A 479 -17.87 -15.33 -5.99
C LEU A 479 -17.89 -13.88 -6.51
N ARG A 480 -16.77 -13.40 -7.03
CA ARG A 480 -16.66 -12.06 -7.61
C ARG A 480 -17.61 -11.89 -8.80
N TYR A 481 -17.74 -12.92 -9.63
CA TYR A 481 -18.72 -12.92 -10.73
C TYR A 481 -20.15 -12.64 -10.25
N ILE A 482 -20.55 -13.24 -9.11
CA ILE A 482 -21.86 -12.96 -8.51
C ILE A 482 -21.87 -11.59 -7.86
N MET A 483 -20.82 -11.25 -7.10
CA MET A 483 -20.71 -9.96 -6.41
C MET A 483 -20.83 -8.79 -7.37
N ASP A 484 -20.03 -8.77 -8.43
CA ASP A 484 -20.00 -7.68 -9.41
C ASP A 484 -21.37 -7.47 -10.06
N ARG A 485 -22.15 -8.54 -10.23
CA ARG A 485 -23.51 -8.46 -10.77
C ARG A 485 -24.55 -8.00 -9.77
N MET A 486 -24.38 -8.32 -8.50
CA MET A 486 -25.36 -8.04 -7.45
C MET A 486 -25.02 -6.80 -6.61
N THR A 487 -23.76 -6.37 -6.57
CA THR A 487 -23.31 -5.29 -5.69
C THR A 487 -22.87 -4.03 -6.42
N MET A 488 -22.73 -4.06 -7.74
CA MET A 488 -22.42 -2.85 -8.50
C MET A 488 -23.45 -1.77 -8.26
N THR A 489 -22.98 -0.65 -7.74
CA THR A 489 -23.81 0.53 -7.52
C THR A 489 -24.28 1.14 -8.83
N TRP A 490 -25.28 2.01 -8.76
CA TRP A 490 -25.70 2.79 -9.93
C TRP A 490 -24.50 3.61 -10.49
N GLU A 491 -23.71 4.18 -9.62
CA GLU A 491 -22.53 5.00 -9.90
C GLU A 491 -21.45 4.21 -10.64
N ASP A 492 -21.22 2.95 -10.29
CA ASP A 492 -20.25 2.09 -10.97
C ASP A 492 -20.70 1.75 -12.39
N LYS A 493 -21.98 1.43 -12.56
CA LYS A 493 -22.55 1.19 -13.89
C LYS A 493 -22.56 2.46 -14.74
N TYR A 494 -22.79 3.63 -14.12
CA TYR A 494 -22.67 4.92 -14.79
C TYR A 494 -21.25 5.19 -15.30
N LYS A 495 -20.21 4.87 -14.49
CA LYS A 495 -18.80 4.97 -14.93
C LYS A 495 -18.54 4.13 -16.18
N LEU A 496 -19.01 2.87 -16.19
CA LEU A 496 -18.88 2.02 -17.38
C LEU A 496 -19.63 2.57 -18.60
N ALA A 497 -20.83 3.13 -18.40
CA ALA A 497 -21.58 3.78 -19.45
C ALA A 497 -20.87 5.04 -19.98
N LYS A 498 -20.22 5.80 -19.10
CA LYS A 498 -19.42 6.96 -19.48
C LYS A 498 -18.21 6.56 -20.33
N VAL A 499 -17.49 5.51 -19.94
CA VAL A 499 -16.38 4.98 -20.74
C VAL A 499 -16.87 4.47 -22.11
N TYR A 500 -18.04 3.81 -22.14
CA TYR A 500 -18.65 3.39 -23.41
C TYR A 500 -18.93 4.60 -24.31
N TYR A 501 -19.54 5.66 -23.76
CA TYR A 501 -19.81 6.90 -24.46
C TYR A 501 -18.52 7.60 -24.97
N GLU A 502 -17.50 7.68 -24.14
CA GLU A 502 -16.21 8.27 -24.50
C GLU A 502 -15.54 7.52 -25.67
N HIS A 503 -15.78 6.22 -25.77
CA HIS A 503 -15.21 5.39 -26.83
C HIS A 503 -16.06 5.35 -28.12
N ASN A 504 -17.39 5.28 -27.97
CA ASN A 504 -18.29 5.08 -29.10
C ASN A 504 -19.03 6.37 -29.54
N GLY A 505 -19.07 7.40 -28.71
CA GLY A 505 -19.71 8.68 -29.00
C GLY A 505 -21.20 8.75 -28.68
N ASP A 506 -21.83 7.63 -28.29
CA ASP A 506 -23.24 7.51 -27.93
C ASP A 506 -23.47 6.44 -26.85
N LEU A 507 -24.72 6.32 -26.38
CA LEU A 507 -25.17 5.25 -25.50
C LEU A 507 -26.16 4.28 -26.19
N GLU A 508 -25.96 4.02 -27.47
CA GLU A 508 -26.70 2.99 -28.22
C GLU A 508 -26.18 1.58 -27.90
N ILE A 509 -26.23 1.24 -26.62
CA ILE A 509 -25.69 -0.01 -26.12
C ILE A 509 -26.66 -1.16 -26.40
N PRO A 510 -26.27 -2.19 -27.18
CA PRO A 510 -27.13 -3.36 -27.41
C PRO A 510 -27.56 -4.00 -26.09
N SER A 511 -28.84 -4.38 -25.99
CA SER A 511 -29.41 -4.90 -24.74
C SER A 511 -28.66 -6.12 -24.15
N LYS A 512 -27.96 -6.90 -24.99
CA LYS A 512 -27.15 -8.05 -24.59
C LYS A 512 -25.69 -7.70 -24.31
N PHE A 513 -25.29 -6.43 -24.46
CA PHE A 513 -23.92 -6.00 -24.26
C PHE A 513 -23.49 -6.15 -22.80
N ARG A 514 -22.36 -6.83 -22.62
CA ARG A 514 -21.69 -7.01 -21.32
C ARG A 514 -20.27 -6.50 -21.44
N THR A 515 -19.73 -5.95 -20.33
CA THR A 515 -18.38 -5.39 -20.33
C THR A 515 -17.77 -5.40 -18.94
N ILE A 516 -16.44 -5.45 -18.88
CA ILE A 516 -15.65 -5.24 -17.65
C ILE A 516 -15.04 -3.84 -17.66
N ASN A 517 -14.60 -3.36 -18.84
CA ASN A 517 -13.89 -2.09 -19.00
C ASN A 517 -14.73 -0.95 -19.59
N GLY A 518 -16.00 -1.21 -19.89
CA GLY A 518 -16.94 -0.20 -20.42
C GLY A 518 -17.09 -0.20 -21.94
N TYR A 519 -16.11 -0.58 -22.73
CA TYR A 519 -16.14 -0.44 -24.20
C TYR A 519 -15.97 -1.76 -24.97
N GLU A 520 -15.38 -2.79 -24.41
CA GLU A 520 -15.25 -4.11 -25.05
C GLU A 520 -16.30 -5.08 -24.55
N PHE A 521 -16.82 -5.90 -25.47
CA PHE A 521 -17.72 -6.97 -25.08
C PHE A 521 -16.96 -8.06 -24.33
N ASN A 522 -17.47 -8.42 -23.14
CA ASN A 522 -16.97 -9.52 -22.35
C ASN A 522 -18.16 -10.31 -21.78
N GLU A 523 -18.26 -11.58 -22.11
CA GLU A 523 -19.38 -12.42 -21.67
C GLU A 523 -19.49 -12.57 -20.14
N ASN A 524 -18.37 -12.41 -19.44
CA ASN A 524 -18.28 -12.42 -17.99
C ASN A 524 -18.46 -11.03 -17.35
N GLY A 525 -18.65 -10.00 -18.18
CA GLY A 525 -18.80 -8.61 -17.73
C GLY A 525 -20.21 -8.27 -17.24
N VAL A 526 -20.32 -7.04 -16.77
CA VAL A 526 -21.58 -6.41 -16.33
C VAL A 526 -22.53 -6.27 -17.51
N HIS A 527 -23.80 -6.57 -17.31
CA HIS A 527 -24.87 -6.36 -18.28
C HIS A 527 -25.18 -4.85 -18.46
N LEU A 528 -24.26 -4.12 -19.07
CA LEU A 528 -24.41 -2.69 -19.24
C LEU A 528 -25.60 -2.34 -20.13
N GLY A 529 -25.81 -3.07 -21.23
CA GLY A 529 -26.94 -2.87 -22.12
C GLY A 529 -28.29 -3.05 -21.42
N GLN A 530 -28.45 -4.10 -20.59
CA GLN A 530 -29.67 -4.32 -19.82
C GLN A 530 -29.88 -3.24 -18.75
N TRP A 531 -28.78 -2.73 -18.15
CA TRP A 531 -28.87 -1.63 -17.18
C TRP A 531 -29.40 -0.34 -17.84
N ILE A 532 -28.95 0.00 -19.06
CA ILE A 532 -29.47 1.14 -19.84
C ILE A 532 -30.96 0.97 -20.12
N VAL A 533 -31.39 -0.23 -20.52
CA VAL A 533 -32.83 -0.53 -20.71
C VAL A 533 -33.62 -0.28 -19.42
N TRP A 534 -33.08 -0.66 -18.27
CA TRP A 534 -33.74 -0.39 -16.97
C TRP A 534 -33.79 1.10 -16.63
N GLN A 535 -32.75 1.90 -16.96
CA GLN A 535 -32.80 3.35 -16.76
C GLN A 535 -33.94 3.98 -17.61
N ARG A 536 -34.12 3.55 -18.87
CA ARG A 536 -35.22 3.98 -19.73
C ARG A 536 -36.59 3.65 -19.13
N LYS A 537 -36.77 2.40 -18.66
CA LYS A 537 -37.99 1.97 -17.98
C LYS A 537 -38.29 2.79 -16.71
N ALA A 538 -37.27 3.08 -15.91
CA ALA A 538 -37.40 3.91 -14.71
C ALA A 538 -37.77 5.36 -15.04
N TYR A 539 -37.26 5.92 -16.12
CA TYR A 539 -37.57 7.27 -16.61
C TYR A 539 -39.05 7.38 -16.99
N TYR A 540 -39.59 6.41 -17.70
CA TYR A 540 -41.02 6.37 -18.09
C TYR A 540 -41.94 5.85 -16.97
N LYS A 541 -41.44 5.66 -15.75
CA LYS A 541 -42.17 5.13 -14.59
C LYS A 541 -42.86 3.79 -14.87
N LYS A 542 -42.30 2.99 -15.77
CA LYS A 542 -42.75 1.63 -16.03
C LYS A 542 -42.23 0.74 -14.89
N GLU A 543 -43.07 -0.18 -14.38
CA GLU A 543 -42.71 -1.16 -13.34
C GLU A 543 -42.42 -0.56 -11.94
N ASN A 544 -43.07 0.53 -11.53
CA ASN A 544 -42.95 1.20 -10.21
C ASN A 544 -41.50 1.64 -9.84
N SER A 545 -40.61 1.81 -10.81
CA SER A 545 -39.26 2.31 -10.60
C SER A 545 -39.20 3.83 -10.86
N ILE A 546 -38.44 4.53 -10.01
CA ILE A 546 -38.23 5.98 -10.11
C ILE A 546 -36.75 6.26 -10.19
N ILE A 547 -36.35 7.05 -11.19
CA ILE A 547 -34.98 7.56 -11.30
C ILE A 547 -34.95 9.01 -10.77
N SER A 548 -33.89 9.36 -10.00
CA SER A 548 -33.75 10.74 -9.49
C SER A 548 -33.36 11.72 -10.59
N LEU A 549 -33.72 13.01 -10.38
CA LEU A 549 -33.39 14.09 -11.33
C LEU A 549 -31.86 14.19 -11.56
N ASP A 550 -31.05 14.03 -10.51
CA ASP A 550 -29.59 14.06 -10.62
C ASP A 550 -29.07 12.94 -11.53
N ARG A 551 -29.62 11.73 -11.42
CA ARG A 551 -29.25 10.60 -12.29
C ARG A 551 -29.71 10.80 -13.72
N ILE A 552 -30.85 11.41 -13.94
CA ILE A 552 -31.33 11.80 -15.29
C ILE A 552 -30.35 12.80 -15.89
N GLN A 553 -29.94 13.82 -15.14
CA GLN A 553 -28.97 14.81 -15.59
C GLN A 553 -27.63 14.17 -15.97
N LEU A 554 -27.08 13.34 -15.10
CA LEU A 554 -25.84 12.62 -15.36
C LEU A 554 -25.89 11.75 -16.62
N LEU A 555 -27.01 11.04 -16.83
CA LEU A 555 -27.21 10.22 -18.03
C LEU A 555 -27.34 11.08 -19.29
N ASN A 556 -28.00 12.25 -19.21
CA ASN A 556 -28.07 13.20 -20.33
C ASN A 556 -26.70 13.75 -20.71
N GLU A 557 -25.82 14.01 -19.75
CA GLU A 557 -24.45 14.49 -19.97
C GLU A 557 -23.59 13.51 -20.80
N ILE A 558 -23.91 12.20 -20.74
CA ILE A 558 -23.27 11.16 -21.54
C ILE A 558 -24.13 10.67 -22.70
N GLY A 559 -25.03 11.53 -23.21
CA GLY A 559 -25.76 11.25 -24.45
C GLY A 559 -26.83 10.17 -24.34
N MET A 560 -27.50 10.04 -23.19
CA MET A 560 -28.59 9.06 -23.01
C MET A 560 -29.76 9.35 -23.93
N ILE A 561 -30.12 8.37 -24.75
CA ILE A 561 -31.32 8.39 -25.59
C ILE A 561 -32.45 7.71 -24.81
N TRP A 562 -33.45 8.48 -24.43
CA TRP A 562 -34.56 7.98 -23.63
C TRP A 562 -35.62 7.30 -24.48
N ASP A 563 -35.96 7.88 -25.64
CA ASP A 563 -36.94 7.32 -26.55
C ASP A 563 -36.26 6.44 -27.62
N THR A 564 -36.73 5.21 -27.74
CA THR A 564 -36.15 4.21 -28.66
C THR A 564 -37.18 3.72 -29.67
N ASP A 565 -38.31 4.44 -29.84
CA ASP A 565 -39.34 4.04 -30.80
C ASP A 565 -38.89 4.15 -32.28
N ASP A 566 -37.69 4.65 -32.51
CA ASP A 566 -37.04 4.72 -33.84
C ASP A 566 -36.04 3.60 -34.10
N TYR A 567 -35.98 2.52 -33.27
CA TYR A 567 -35.09 1.38 -33.46
C TYR A 567 -35.84 0.05 -33.56
#